data_a9eebe3501eda9884cd23994af1f24a5
#
_entry.id   a9eebe3501eda9884cd23994af1f24a5
#
_cell.length_a   1.000
_cell.length_b   1.000
_cell.length_c   1.000
_cell.angle_alpha   90.00
_cell.angle_beta   90.00
_cell.angle_gamma   90.00
#
_symmetry.space_group_name_H-M   'P 1'
#
loop_
_entity.id
_entity.type
_entity.pdbx_description
1 polymer ?
#
loop_
_entity_poly.entity_id
_entity_poly.type
_entity_poly.pdbx_seq_one_letter_code
_entity_poly.pdbx_strand_id
1 'polypeptide(L)'
;MKSLQRKILLLLSGSIIFTTALASIAGLLNATRLIKEDSRKIMNLTCDSKAKEINTWLLSIEQTVNALYRFSINQLSEDNTKWTDETYMQTYTRRIRAVMENAALSTDCAMSVYLRFNPDLLSSKSGVFLVKQKNGSFADTSLTDLSLYSHDDREHVCWYYEPIENGRPTWVSPYENKNIYVEMISYVIPIFRNGMTIGVIGMDIDLNLLKQKTKAITVYETGNAMLVSAEGDIVYAKKYPQGLQSEAFDTNITEIKEQMSSDKTESQIHSYMWEGKKCLLAFRRLQNEMTLIINVSADEINRTTNQLVIQCLLILAAGLTVSLVVSVRLTGNLKKSLINLTQSAEELSKGNYNVAISCESNDEIGMLAKTLSEAAKTVDKSNRRINRLAYTDSLTGLNNRHFFTQFCADHEGLKYRNTGVLFCDINGLKRTNDSHGHEAGDRLIATFADILKNKFP
;
A
#
# COMPACT_ATOMS: atom_id res chain seq x y z
N MET A 1 36.05 -3.07 -30.59
CA MET A 1 35.54 -3.97 -29.49
C MET A 1 35.04 -3.22 -28.25
N LYS A 2 35.71 -2.16 -27.74
CA LYS A 2 35.15 -1.31 -26.64
C LYS A 2 33.76 -0.74 -26.96
N SER A 3 33.44 -0.47 -28.22
CA SER A 3 32.15 0.06 -28.70
C SER A 3 31.01 -0.96 -28.58
N LEU A 4 31.20 -2.24 -28.94
CA LEU A 4 30.18 -3.29 -28.90
C LEU A 4 29.81 -3.65 -27.45
N GLN A 5 30.82 -3.82 -26.59
CA GLN A 5 30.61 -4.08 -25.17
C GLN A 5 29.77 -2.97 -24.53
N ARG A 6 30.10 -1.71 -24.80
CA ARG A 6 29.37 -0.56 -24.26
C ARG A 6 27.92 -0.49 -24.76
N LYS A 7 27.69 -0.83 -26.02
CA LYS A 7 26.31 -0.88 -26.59
C LYS A 7 25.46 -1.98 -25.96
N ILE A 8 26.00 -3.20 -25.83
CA ILE A 8 25.26 -4.33 -25.20
C ILE A 8 24.96 -4.02 -23.74
N LEU A 9 25.94 -3.50 -22.99
CA LEU A 9 25.77 -3.12 -21.59
C LEU A 9 24.72 -2.03 -21.43
N LEU A 10 24.70 -1.01 -22.27
CA LEU A 10 23.70 0.06 -22.26
C LEU A 10 22.30 -0.45 -22.63
N LEU A 11 22.18 -1.35 -23.61
CA LEU A 11 20.89 -1.91 -23.99
C LEU A 11 20.30 -2.81 -22.89
N LEU A 12 21.10 -3.72 -22.33
CA LEU A 12 20.64 -4.62 -21.26
C LEU A 12 20.30 -3.84 -19.98
N SER A 13 21.21 -2.98 -19.52
CA SER A 13 20.95 -2.18 -18.33
C SER A 13 19.79 -1.20 -18.54
N GLY A 14 19.71 -0.55 -19.70
CA GLY A 14 18.60 0.34 -20.04
C GLY A 14 17.24 -0.35 -20.06
N SER A 15 17.15 -1.55 -20.64
CA SER A 15 15.92 -2.34 -20.67
C SER A 15 15.48 -2.75 -19.27
N ILE A 16 16.40 -3.22 -18.43
CA ILE A 16 16.09 -3.64 -17.06
C ILE A 16 15.70 -2.44 -16.19
N ILE A 17 16.41 -1.31 -16.33
CA ILE A 17 16.06 -0.06 -15.63
C ILE A 17 14.65 0.39 -16.02
N PHE A 18 14.36 0.41 -17.31
CA PHE A 18 13.07 0.85 -17.82
C PHE A 18 11.92 -0.03 -17.33
N THR A 19 12.05 -1.36 -17.43
CA THR A 19 11.00 -2.29 -16.99
C THR A 19 10.78 -2.26 -15.47
N THR A 20 11.86 -2.22 -14.67
CA THR A 20 11.76 -2.14 -13.20
C THR A 20 11.22 -0.79 -12.74
N ALA A 21 11.61 0.31 -13.37
CA ALA A 21 11.08 1.64 -13.07
C ALA A 21 9.58 1.72 -13.41
N LEU A 22 9.17 1.23 -14.59
CA LEU A 22 7.78 1.22 -15.01
C LEU A 22 6.91 0.39 -14.04
N ALA A 23 7.34 -0.82 -13.68
CA ALA A 23 6.64 -1.67 -12.74
C ALA A 23 6.55 -1.04 -11.34
N SER A 24 7.63 -0.42 -10.86
CA SER A 24 7.67 0.25 -9.56
C SER A 24 6.75 1.47 -9.51
N ILE A 25 6.73 2.29 -10.56
CA ILE A 25 5.85 3.46 -10.66
C ILE A 25 4.38 3.02 -10.68
N ALA A 26 4.04 2.03 -11.52
CA ALA A 26 2.67 1.50 -11.60
C ALA A 26 2.21 0.90 -10.26
N GLY A 27 3.07 0.11 -9.62
CA GLY A 27 2.81 -0.46 -8.29
C GLY A 27 2.60 0.61 -7.22
N LEU A 28 3.45 1.65 -7.20
CA LEU A 28 3.35 2.76 -6.25
C LEU A 28 2.07 3.58 -6.42
N LEU A 29 1.70 3.92 -7.67
CA LEU A 29 0.47 4.65 -7.96
C LEU A 29 -0.76 3.86 -7.49
N ASN A 30 -0.79 2.55 -7.78
CA ASN A 30 -1.88 1.68 -7.36
C ASN A 30 -1.95 1.53 -5.84
N ALA A 31 -0.81 1.29 -5.17
CA ALA A 31 -0.74 1.19 -3.70
C ALA A 31 -1.19 2.49 -3.01
N THR A 32 -0.74 3.65 -3.51
CA THR A 32 -1.14 4.95 -2.97
C THR A 32 -2.65 5.20 -3.10
N ARG A 33 -3.23 4.80 -4.24
CA ARG A 33 -4.67 4.89 -4.46
C ARG A 33 -5.43 3.99 -3.48
N LEU A 34 -5.04 2.72 -3.37
CA LEU A 34 -5.67 1.74 -2.47
C LEU A 34 -5.60 2.20 -1.01
N ILE A 35 -4.44 2.68 -0.53
CA ILE A 35 -4.29 3.17 0.85
C ILE A 35 -5.25 4.33 1.12
N LYS A 36 -5.38 5.28 0.18
CA LYS A 36 -6.31 6.40 0.35
C LYS A 36 -7.77 5.96 0.34
N GLU A 37 -8.14 5.02 -0.53
CA GLU A 37 -9.50 4.46 -0.60
C GLU A 37 -9.83 3.65 0.66
N ASP A 38 -8.91 2.81 1.12
CA ASP A 38 -9.08 2.02 2.35
C ASP A 38 -9.16 2.91 3.59
N SER A 39 -8.30 3.95 3.68
CA SER A 39 -8.36 4.90 4.79
C SER A 39 -9.71 5.62 4.87
N ARG A 40 -10.24 6.03 3.73
CA ARG A 40 -11.59 6.62 3.66
C ARG A 40 -12.66 5.64 4.12
N LYS A 41 -12.58 4.40 3.65
CA LYS A 41 -13.53 3.35 4.01
C LYS A 41 -13.48 3.03 5.50
N ILE A 42 -12.30 2.90 6.08
CA ILE A 42 -12.11 2.65 7.52
C ILE A 42 -12.70 3.78 8.35
N MET A 43 -12.39 5.04 8.02
CA MET A 43 -12.94 6.20 8.72
C MET A 43 -14.47 6.22 8.68
N ASN A 44 -15.05 6.01 7.50
CA ASN A 44 -16.50 6.00 7.33
C ASN A 44 -17.16 4.86 8.10
N LEU A 45 -16.67 3.63 7.96
CA LEU A 45 -17.22 2.47 8.66
C LEU A 45 -17.09 2.62 10.18
N THR A 46 -15.99 3.17 10.66
CA THR A 46 -15.82 3.42 12.10
C THR A 46 -16.79 4.49 12.58
N CYS A 47 -16.94 5.59 11.83
CA CYS A 47 -17.89 6.64 12.16
C CYS A 47 -19.33 6.10 12.19
N ASP A 48 -19.72 5.34 11.19
CA ASP A 48 -21.04 4.67 11.13
C ASP A 48 -21.29 3.72 12.30
N SER A 49 -20.32 2.85 12.58
CA SER A 49 -20.43 1.87 13.65
C SER A 49 -20.58 2.56 15.01
N LYS A 50 -19.79 3.61 15.26
CA LYS A 50 -19.82 4.33 16.53
C LYS A 50 -21.03 5.24 16.68
N ALA A 51 -21.47 5.86 15.61
CA ALA A 51 -22.72 6.60 15.60
C ALA A 51 -23.93 5.69 15.87
N LYS A 52 -23.96 4.47 15.28
CA LYS A 52 -25.01 3.47 15.56
C LYS A 52 -24.99 3.03 17.02
N GLU A 53 -23.82 2.81 17.62
CA GLU A 53 -23.68 2.47 19.03
C GLU A 53 -24.32 3.56 19.93
N ILE A 54 -24.00 4.83 19.68
CA ILE A 54 -24.59 5.96 20.42
C ILE A 54 -26.09 6.07 20.15
N ASN A 55 -26.50 5.99 18.89
CA ASN A 55 -27.91 6.06 18.51
C ASN A 55 -28.76 4.96 19.14
N THR A 56 -28.20 3.78 19.40
CA THR A 56 -28.90 2.71 20.12
C THR A 56 -29.32 3.17 21.53
N TRP A 57 -28.47 3.93 22.22
CA TRP A 57 -28.81 4.49 23.54
C TRP A 57 -29.84 5.60 23.43
N LEU A 58 -29.64 6.53 22.49
CA LEU A 58 -30.60 7.62 22.27
C LEU A 58 -32.00 7.06 21.94
N LEU A 59 -32.05 6.06 21.06
CA LEU A 59 -33.30 5.42 20.68
C LEU A 59 -33.96 4.66 21.87
N SER A 60 -33.15 4.05 22.75
CA SER A 60 -33.66 3.40 23.96
C SER A 60 -34.34 4.40 24.90
N ILE A 61 -33.73 5.60 25.07
CA ILE A 61 -34.35 6.71 25.84
C ILE A 61 -35.65 7.17 25.17
N GLU A 62 -35.64 7.45 23.86
CA GLU A 62 -36.87 7.84 23.15
C GLU A 62 -37.99 6.83 23.30
N GLN A 63 -37.71 5.55 23.11
CA GLN A 63 -38.69 4.48 23.24
C GLN A 63 -39.27 4.39 24.66
N THR A 64 -38.39 4.50 25.66
CA THR A 64 -38.79 4.47 27.07
C THR A 64 -39.65 5.69 27.42
N VAL A 65 -39.25 6.88 27.08
CA VAL A 65 -40.03 8.10 27.37
C VAL A 65 -41.35 8.10 26.61
N ASN A 66 -41.37 7.64 25.35
CA ASN A 66 -42.61 7.50 24.58
C ASN A 66 -43.59 6.49 25.27
N ALA A 67 -43.09 5.38 25.78
CA ALA A 67 -43.90 4.42 26.51
C ALA A 67 -44.46 5.01 27.82
N LEU A 68 -43.60 5.74 28.57
CA LEU A 68 -44.00 6.45 29.78
C LEU A 68 -45.02 7.54 29.47
N TYR A 69 -44.84 8.32 28.41
CA TYR A 69 -45.81 9.32 27.97
C TYR A 69 -47.18 8.70 27.68
N ARG A 70 -47.22 7.61 26.86
CA ARG A 70 -48.46 6.92 26.55
C ARG A 70 -49.16 6.36 27.80
N PHE A 71 -48.38 5.76 28.70
CA PHE A 71 -48.91 5.32 29.98
C PHE A 71 -49.47 6.46 30.80
N SER A 72 -48.72 7.55 30.93
CA SER A 72 -49.10 8.74 31.71
C SER A 72 -50.41 9.38 31.22
N ILE A 73 -50.50 9.57 29.87
CA ILE A 73 -51.70 10.18 29.28
C ILE A 73 -52.94 9.29 29.42
N ASN A 74 -52.79 7.97 29.38
CA ASN A 74 -53.89 7.02 29.54
C ASN A 74 -54.38 6.92 31.00
N GLN A 75 -53.52 7.21 31.99
CA GLN A 75 -53.89 7.22 33.40
C GLN A 75 -54.48 8.56 33.86
N LEU A 76 -54.31 9.63 33.05
CA LEU A 76 -54.82 10.95 33.38
C LEU A 76 -56.32 11.01 33.10
N SER A 77 -57.11 11.54 34.07
CA SER A 77 -58.54 11.71 33.93
C SER A 77 -58.87 12.60 32.71
N GLU A 78 -60.00 12.36 32.06
CA GLU A 78 -60.55 13.25 31.03
C GLU A 78 -61.21 14.49 31.60
N ASP A 79 -61.57 14.43 32.89
CA ASP A 79 -62.21 15.53 33.63
C ASP A 79 -61.15 16.56 34.05
N ASN A 80 -61.15 17.73 33.43
CA ASN A 80 -60.22 18.81 33.66
C ASN A 80 -60.19 19.30 35.09
N THR A 81 -61.32 19.19 35.83
CA THR A 81 -61.40 19.67 37.23
C THR A 81 -60.48 18.88 38.16
N LYS A 82 -60.16 17.67 37.80
CA LYS A 82 -59.26 16.81 38.58
C LYS A 82 -57.79 17.17 38.43
N TRP A 83 -57.40 17.94 37.42
CA TRP A 83 -55.99 18.30 37.19
C TRP A 83 -55.48 19.36 38.16
N THR A 84 -56.36 20.09 38.82
CA THR A 84 -56.10 21.02 39.92
C THR A 84 -56.36 20.40 41.28
N ASP A 85 -56.94 19.19 41.37
CA ASP A 85 -57.17 18.47 42.62
C ASP A 85 -55.88 17.81 43.08
N GLU A 86 -55.32 18.31 44.16
CA GLU A 86 -54.07 17.86 44.74
C GLU A 86 -54.09 16.40 45.15
N THR A 87 -55.19 15.88 45.70
CA THR A 87 -55.35 14.51 46.15
C THR A 87 -55.36 13.55 44.97
N TYR A 88 -56.10 13.89 43.93
CA TYR A 88 -56.10 13.10 42.67
C TYR A 88 -54.69 13.08 42.03
N MET A 89 -54.03 14.22 41.92
CA MET A 89 -52.73 14.35 41.29
C MET A 89 -51.62 13.69 42.11
N GLN A 90 -51.70 13.65 43.42
CA GLN A 90 -50.78 12.84 44.26
C GLN A 90 -50.95 11.34 44.01
N THR A 91 -52.20 10.86 43.90
CA THR A 91 -52.47 9.48 43.60
C THR A 91 -52.01 9.07 42.19
N TYR A 92 -52.26 9.95 41.20
CA TYR A 92 -51.78 9.78 39.83
C TYR A 92 -50.24 9.74 39.82
N THR A 93 -49.59 10.71 40.46
CA THR A 93 -48.11 10.82 40.53
C THR A 93 -47.49 9.53 41.13
N ARG A 94 -48.07 8.98 42.19
CA ARG A 94 -47.61 7.76 42.86
C ARG A 94 -47.64 6.56 41.91
N ARG A 95 -48.68 6.43 41.06
CA ARG A 95 -48.82 5.35 40.08
C ARG A 95 -47.78 5.48 38.98
N ILE A 96 -47.60 6.69 38.43
CA ILE A 96 -46.63 6.94 37.35
C ILE A 96 -45.21 6.75 37.86
N ARG A 97 -44.89 7.20 39.08
CA ARG A 97 -43.57 7.10 39.72
C ARG A 97 -43.07 5.62 39.71
N ALA A 98 -43.93 4.67 40.11
CA ALA A 98 -43.53 3.26 40.15
C ALA A 98 -43.18 2.68 38.78
N VAL A 99 -43.87 3.12 37.73
CA VAL A 99 -43.59 2.72 36.35
C VAL A 99 -42.33 3.42 35.82
N MET A 100 -42.16 4.71 36.16
CA MET A 100 -40.95 5.48 35.76
C MET A 100 -39.68 4.85 36.34
N GLU A 101 -39.71 4.46 37.63
CA GLU A 101 -38.56 3.82 38.30
C GLU A 101 -38.16 2.51 37.59
N ASN A 102 -39.13 1.64 37.31
CA ASN A 102 -38.86 0.39 36.60
C ASN A 102 -38.38 0.61 35.18
N ALA A 103 -38.93 1.59 34.45
CA ALA A 103 -38.52 1.93 33.11
C ALA A 103 -37.09 2.48 33.10
N ALA A 104 -36.73 3.36 34.04
CA ALA A 104 -35.40 3.89 34.18
C ALA A 104 -34.37 2.81 34.55
N LEU A 105 -34.72 1.86 35.43
CA LEU A 105 -33.87 0.72 35.76
C LEU A 105 -33.59 -0.18 34.57
N SER A 106 -34.53 -0.26 33.62
CA SER A 106 -34.41 -1.09 32.42
C SER A 106 -33.70 -0.38 31.26
N THR A 107 -33.33 0.87 31.45
CA THR A 107 -32.67 1.71 30.41
C THR A 107 -31.24 1.98 30.83
N ASP A 108 -30.26 1.30 30.20
CA ASP A 108 -28.86 1.28 30.64
C ASP A 108 -28.22 2.66 30.75
N CYS A 109 -28.51 3.58 29.82
CA CYS A 109 -27.94 4.92 29.77
C CYS A 109 -28.74 5.98 30.54
N ALA A 110 -29.90 5.59 31.15
CA ALA A 110 -30.70 6.51 31.92
C ALA A 110 -29.93 6.97 33.17
N MET A 111 -29.82 8.28 33.33
CA MET A 111 -29.30 8.93 34.53
C MET A 111 -30.40 9.41 35.43
N SER A 112 -31.44 10.02 34.87
CA SER A 112 -32.60 10.45 35.58
C SER A 112 -33.86 10.32 34.73
N VAL A 113 -35.00 10.31 35.38
CA VAL A 113 -36.34 10.28 34.77
C VAL A 113 -37.25 11.21 35.59
N TYR A 114 -38.05 12.00 34.90
CA TYR A 114 -38.90 12.98 35.56
C TYR A 114 -40.26 13.17 34.90
N LEU A 115 -41.23 13.58 35.71
CA LEU A 115 -42.53 14.08 35.32
C LEU A 115 -42.73 15.42 36.06
N ARG A 116 -42.94 16.49 35.32
CA ARG A 116 -43.11 17.84 35.88
C ARG A 116 -44.43 18.39 35.39
N PHE A 117 -45.21 18.89 36.34
CA PHE A 117 -46.51 19.48 36.04
C PHE A 117 -46.40 20.97 35.75
N ASN A 118 -47.39 21.51 35.06
CA ASN A 118 -47.50 22.90 34.76
C ASN A 118 -47.71 23.72 36.07
N PRO A 119 -46.85 24.69 36.37
CA PRO A 119 -46.96 25.52 37.58
C PRO A 119 -48.26 26.32 37.65
N ASP A 120 -48.94 26.56 36.51
CA ASP A 120 -50.27 27.24 36.49
C ASP A 120 -51.40 26.34 36.95
N LEU A 121 -51.22 25.01 36.95
CA LEU A 121 -52.20 24.02 37.39
C LEU A 121 -51.96 23.55 38.81
N LEU A 122 -50.69 23.40 39.18
CA LEU A 122 -50.25 22.83 40.45
C LEU A 122 -49.08 23.64 41.02
N SER A 123 -48.62 23.29 42.22
CA SER A 123 -47.40 23.89 42.77
C SER A 123 -46.21 23.81 41.85
N SER A 124 -45.40 24.85 41.78
CA SER A 124 -44.17 24.93 40.96
C SER A 124 -43.16 23.83 41.28
N LYS A 125 -43.35 23.07 42.37
CA LYS A 125 -42.55 21.89 42.77
C LYS A 125 -43.32 20.57 42.63
N SER A 126 -44.36 20.56 41.83
CA SER A 126 -45.17 19.31 41.67
C SER A 126 -44.60 18.41 40.59
N GLY A 127 -44.47 17.11 40.89
CA GLY A 127 -43.95 16.11 39.94
C GLY A 127 -43.14 15.00 40.60
N VAL A 128 -42.35 14.36 39.80
CA VAL A 128 -41.39 13.30 40.16
C VAL A 128 -40.05 13.63 39.53
N PHE A 129 -38.95 13.47 40.26
CA PHE A 129 -37.61 13.47 39.74
C PHE A 129 -36.79 12.36 40.40
N LEU A 130 -36.54 11.31 39.66
CA LEU A 130 -35.74 10.15 40.07
C LEU A 130 -34.39 10.20 39.48
N VAL A 131 -33.35 10.10 40.32
CA VAL A 131 -31.94 10.14 39.88
C VAL A 131 -31.24 8.87 40.26
N LYS A 132 -30.45 8.35 39.36
CA LYS A 132 -29.64 7.13 39.51
C LYS A 132 -28.61 7.32 40.62
N GLN A 133 -28.60 6.43 41.57
CA GLN A 133 -27.67 6.41 42.69
C GLN A 133 -26.42 5.58 42.32
N LYS A 134 -25.36 5.69 43.10
CA LYS A 134 -24.11 4.94 42.91
C LYS A 134 -24.30 3.43 42.95
N ASN A 135 -25.31 2.95 43.66
CA ASN A 135 -25.68 1.52 43.75
C ASN A 135 -26.54 1.06 42.57
N GLY A 136 -26.87 1.94 41.62
CA GLY A 136 -27.68 1.63 40.44
C GLY A 136 -29.19 1.79 40.65
N SER A 137 -29.69 1.97 41.89
CA SER A 137 -31.11 2.27 42.14
C SER A 137 -31.43 3.73 41.77
N PHE A 138 -32.75 4.02 41.65
CA PHE A 138 -33.21 5.39 41.43
C PHE A 138 -33.87 5.89 42.74
N ALA A 139 -33.59 7.12 43.10
CA ALA A 139 -34.15 7.79 44.30
C ALA A 139 -34.73 9.13 43.97
N ASP A 140 -35.76 9.50 44.73
CA ASP A 140 -36.35 10.85 44.63
C ASP A 140 -35.32 11.93 44.96
N THR A 141 -35.31 12.97 44.17
CA THR A 141 -34.43 14.13 44.33
C THR A 141 -35.28 15.41 44.34
N SER A 142 -34.69 16.49 44.88
CA SER A 142 -35.36 17.80 44.93
C SER A 142 -35.74 18.29 43.53
N LEU A 143 -36.97 18.77 43.42
CA LEU A 143 -37.49 19.33 42.17
C LEU A 143 -37.06 20.78 42.00
N THR A 144 -36.71 21.17 40.78
CA THR A 144 -36.50 22.58 40.43
C THR A 144 -37.76 23.38 40.70
N ASP A 145 -37.65 24.50 41.38
CA ASP A 145 -38.76 25.45 41.57
C ASP A 145 -38.91 26.30 40.30
N LEU A 146 -39.87 25.96 39.46
CA LEU A 146 -40.09 26.68 38.19
C LEU A 146 -40.49 28.13 38.37
N SER A 147 -41.02 28.52 39.56
CA SER A 147 -41.39 29.93 39.81
C SER A 147 -40.22 30.87 40.01
N LEU A 148 -39.02 30.35 40.22
CA LEU A 148 -37.81 31.12 40.40
C LEU A 148 -37.17 31.58 39.08
N TYR A 149 -37.61 31.06 37.97
CA TYR A 149 -36.98 31.25 36.67
C TYR A 149 -37.98 31.81 35.65
N SER A 150 -37.50 32.71 34.77
CA SER A 150 -38.30 33.12 33.62
C SER A 150 -38.33 32.05 32.55
N HIS A 151 -39.33 32.10 31.66
CA HIS A 151 -39.43 31.17 30.51
C HIS A 151 -38.19 31.24 29.60
N ASP A 152 -37.54 32.41 29.51
CA ASP A 152 -36.35 32.62 28.65
C ASP A 152 -35.03 32.16 29.29
N ASP A 153 -35.10 31.69 30.56
CA ASP A 153 -33.91 31.17 31.24
C ASP A 153 -33.51 29.78 30.73
N ARG A 154 -32.82 29.78 29.62
CA ARG A 154 -32.39 28.53 28.96
C ARG A 154 -31.37 27.75 29.78
N GLU A 155 -30.64 28.38 30.69
CA GLU A 155 -29.64 27.70 31.52
C GLU A 155 -30.29 26.76 32.56
N HIS A 156 -31.45 27.20 33.15
CA HIS A 156 -32.04 26.49 34.26
C HIS A 156 -33.30 25.67 33.90
N VAL A 157 -34.07 26.13 32.90
CA VAL A 157 -35.41 25.55 32.62
C VAL A 157 -35.67 25.25 31.13
N CYS A 158 -34.64 25.22 30.27
CA CYS A 158 -34.77 24.84 28.86
C CYS A 158 -35.46 23.48 28.70
N TRP A 159 -35.11 22.50 29.53
CA TRP A 159 -35.66 21.13 29.51
C TRP A 159 -37.17 21.09 29.74
N TYR A 160 -37.76 22.17 30.36
CA TYR A 160 -39.18 22.29 30.61
C TYR A 160 -39.90 23.07 29.50
N TYR A 161 -39.44 24.28 29.19
CA TYR A 161 -40.15 25.17 28.27
C TYR A 161 -39.90 24.90 26.80
N GLU A 162 -38.70 24.52 26.39
CA GLU A 162 -38.38 24.26 24.98
C GLU A 162 -39.27 23.16 24.31
N PRO A 163 -39.52 22.00 24.93
CA PRO A 163 -40.43 21.04 24.37
C PRO A 163 -41.88 21.52 24.27
N ILE A 164 -42.31 22.35 25.24
CA ILE A 164 -43.65 22.95 25.25
C ILE A 164 -43.79 23.96 24.10
N GLU A 165 -42.83 24.84 23.93
CA GLU A 165 -42.78 25.83 22.85
C GLU A 165 -42.75 25.12 21.48
N ASN A 166 -41.97 24.05 21.33
CA ASN A 166 -41.89 23.25 20.12
C ASN A 166 -43.16 22.46 19.84
N GLY A 167 -44.01 22.21 20.84
CA GLY A 167 -45.23 21.42 20.76
C GLY A 167 -45.02 19.96 20.39
N ARG A 168 -43.80 19.44 20.49
CA ARG A 168 -43.38 18.11 20.08
C ARG A 168 -42.28 17.50 20.96
N PRO A 169 -42.10 16.16 20.92
CA PRO A 169 -40.95 15.56 21.57
C PRO A 169 -39.64 16.18 21.09
N THR A 170 -38.77 16.55 22.03
CA THR A 170 -37.58 17.33 21.77
C THR A 170 -36.36 16.75 22.49
N TRP A 171 -35.24 16.64 21.82
CA TRP A 171 -33.93 16.50 22.43
C TRP A 171 -33.43 17.89 22.81
N VAL A 172 -33.22 18.11 24.10
CA VAL A 172 -32.69 19.37 24.64
C VAL A 172 -31.16 19.33 24.56
N SER A 173 -30.56 20.41 24.05
CA SER A 173 -29.10 20.55 23.93
C SER A 173 -28.43 20.46 25.31
N PRO A 174 -27.11 20.13 25.34
CA PRO A 174 -26.41 19.98 26.61
C PRO A 174 -26.58 21.15 27.56
N TYR A 175 -26.98 20.88 28.80
CA TYR A 175 -27.11 21.83 29.86
C TYR A 175 -26.68 21.24 31.21
N GLU A 176 -26.37 22.10 32.20
CA GLU A 176 -26.06 21.66 33.56
C GLU A 176 -27.31 21.68 34.44
N ASN A 177 -27.68 20.56 35.00
CA ASN A 177 -28.75 20.53 36.00
C ASN A 177 -28.23 21.00 37.38
N LYS A 178 -28.64 22.18 37.81
CA LYS A 178 -28.16 22.81 39.05
C LYS A 178 -28.59 22.09 40.32
N ASN A 179 -29.60 21.21 40.30
CA ASN A 179 -29.99 20.44 41.48
C ASN A 179 -29.03 19.30 41.82
N ILE A 180 -28.37 18.77 40.81
CA ILE A 180 -27.47 17.60 40.94
C ILE A 180 -26.06 17.87 40.39
N TYR A 181 -25.80 19.06 39.84
CA TYR A 181 -24.52 19.55 39.32
C TYR A 181 -23.93 18.56 38.27
N VAL A 182 -24.77 18.15 37.34
CA VAL A 182 -24.37 17.24 36.25
C VAL A 182 -24.77 17.85 34.92
N GLU A 183 -23.83 17.81 33.98
CA GLU A 183 -24.11 18.08 32.55
C GLU A 183 -24.85 16.93 31.94
N MET A 184 -25.94 17.21 31.25
CA MET A 184 -26.81 16.18 30.67
C MET A 184 -27.44 16.63 29.35
N ILE A 185 -27.96 15.65 28.61
CA ILE A 185 -28.88 15.84 27.50
C ILE A 185 -30.18 15.16 27.86
N SER A 186 -31.29 15.73 27.43
CA SER A 186 -32.63 15.28 27.84
C SER A 186 -33.49 15.01 26.61
N TYR A 187 -34.22 13.88 26.62
CA TYR A 187 -35.34 13.70 25.71
C TYR A 187 -36.64 13.90 26.46
N VAL A 188 -37.43 14.85 25.95
CA VAL A 188 -38.61 15.36 26.70
C VAL A 188 -39.81 15.39 25.78
N ILE A 189 -40.93 14.94 26.31
CA ILE A 189 -42.22 14.98 25.64
C ILE A 189 -43.18 15.88 26.43
N PRO A 190 -43.72 16.95 25.83
CA PRO A 190 -44.73 17.80 26.45
C PRO A 190 -46.04 17.03 26.50
N ILE A 191 -46.74 17.12 27.66
CA ILE A 191 -48.02 16.49 27.87
C ILE A 191 -49.12 17.53 27.67
N PHE A 192 -49.86 17.37 26.59
CA PHE A 192 -51.02 18.19 26.28
C PHE A 192 -52.29 17.36 26.41
N ARG A 193 -53.35 17.96 26.97
CA ARG A 193 -54.70 17.38 26.98
C ARG A 193 -55.76 18.47 26.89
N ASN A 194 -56.75 18.28 26.05
CA ASN A 194 -57.83 19.24 25.79
C ASN A 194 -57.33 20.68 25.51
N GLY A 195 -56.19 20.82 24.80
CA GLY A 195 -55.61 22.12 24.47
C GLY A 195 -54.83 22.80 25.61
N MET A 196 -54.71 22.15 26.78
CA MET A 196 -53.95 22.65 27.92
C MET A 196 -52.65 21.87 28.11
N THR A 197 -51.58 22.57 28.51
CA THR A 197 -50.31 21.99 28.91
C THR A 197 -50.43 21.42 30.32
N ILE A 198 -50.32 20.12 30.48
CA ILE A 198 -50.33 19.42 31.78
C ILE A 198 -48.94 19.46 32.41
N GLY A 199 -47.91 19.36 31.59
CA GLY A 199 -46.51 19.34 32.01
C GLY A 199 -45.61 18.69 30.99
N VAL A 200 -44.50 18.14 31.45
CA VAL A 200 -43.54 17.42 30.62
C VAL A 200 -43.12 16.10 31.30
N ILE A 201 -42.75 15.10 30.46
CA ILE A 201 -42.14 13.87 30.92
C ILE A 201 -40.84 13.67 30.14
N GLY A 202 -39.74 13.36 30.83
CA GLY A 202 -38.46 13.22 30.20
C GLY A 202 -37.51 12.27 30.89
N MET A 203 -36.42 11.99 30.22
CA MET A 203 -35.31 11.17 30.72
C MET A 203 -33.98 11.78 30.26
N ASP A 204 -32.99 11.75 31.16
CA ASP A 204 -31.70 12.37 30.95
C ASP A 204 -30.61 11.29 30.79
N ILE A 205 -29.62 11.67 30.00
CA ILE A 205 -28.35 10.96 29.86
C ILE A 205 -27.23 11.83 30.40
N ASP A 206 -26.34 11.28 31.22
CA ASP A 206 -25.12 11.93 31.65
C ASP A 206 -24.21 12.21 30.43
N LEU A 207 -23.95 13.50 30.18
CA LEU A 207 -23.11 13.90 29.05
C LEU A 207 -21.68 13.36 29.18
N ASN A 208 -21.18 13.15 30.41
CA ASN A 208 -19.86 12.54 30.62
C ASN A 208 -19.79 11.11 30.09
N LEU A 209 -20.88 10.37 30.11
CA LEU A 209 -20.96 9.03 29.52
C LEU A 209 -20.72 9.11 28.00
N LEU A 210 -21.37 10.05 27.30
CA LEU A 210 -21.17 10.28 25.88
C LEU A 210 -19.75 10.77 25.58
N LYS A 211 -19.23 11.70 26.42
CA LYS A 211 -17.84 12.17 26.31
C LYS A 211 -16.84 11.03 26.47
N GLN A 212 -17.02 10.14 27.44
CA GLN A 212 -16.15 8.97 27.65
C GLN A 212 -16.21 7.99 26.47
N LYS A 213 -17.38 7.71 25.96
CA LYS A 213 -17.56 6.85 24.77
C LYS A 213 -16.90 7.47 23.54
N THR A 214 -17.06 8.77 23.33
CA THR A 214 -16.40 9.49 22.24
C THR A 214 -14.88 9.48 22.40
N LYS A 215 -14.38 9.68 23.62
CA LYS A 215 -12.94 9.61 23.95
C LYS A 215 -12.32 8.24 23.65
N ALA A 216 -13.08 7.16 23.83
CA ALA A 216 -12.63 5.81 23.57
C ALA A 216 -12.53 5.47 22.06
N ILE A 217 -13.11 6.29 21.20
CA ILE A 217 -13.03 6.10 19.75
C ILE A 217 -11.64 6.52 19.28
N THR A 218 -10.89 5.56 18.76
CA THR A 218 -9.58 5.76 18.15
C THR A 218 -9.60 5.21 16.73
N VAL A 219 -8.98 5.93 15.81
CA VAL A 219 -8.79 5.51 14.42
C VAL A 219 -7.34 5.75 14.07
N TYR A 220 -6.63 4.71 13.64
CA TYR A 220 -5.18 4.73 13.51
C TYR A 220 -4.47 5.03 14.86
N GLU A 221 -3.29 5.64 14.83
CA GLU A 221 -2.51 5.96 16.04
C GLU A 221 -2.89 7.33 16.64
N THR A 222 -3.18 8.31 15.79
CA THR A 222 -3.39 9.72 16.19
C THR A 222 -4.83 10.21 16.04
N GLY A 223 -5.62 9.49 15.22
CA GLY A 223 -7.00 9.87 14.97
C GLY A 223 -7.86 9.79 16.22
N ASN A 224 -8.82 10.71 16.32
CA ASN A 224 -9.70 10.84 17.47
C ASN A 224 -11.11 11.22 17.03
N ALA A 225 -12.07 11.11 17.96
CA ALA A 225 -13.43 11.56 17.74
C ALA A 225 -13.73 12.83 18.49
N MET A 226 -14.67 13.61 17.96
CA MET A 226 -15.24 14.80 18.54
C MET A 226 -16.77 14.68 18.53
N LEU A 227 -17.42 15.35 19.46
CA LEU A 227 -18.85 15.45 19.54
C LEU A 227 -19.23 16.94 19.47
N VAL A 228 -20.15 17.26 18.58
CA VAL A 228 -20.59 18.63 18.30
C VAL A 228 -22.10 18.69 18.51
N SER A 229 -22.59 19.78 19.13
CA SER A 229 -24.03 20.00 19.36
C SER A 229 -24.77 20.30 18.04
N ALA A 230 -26.09 20.37 18.11
CA ALA A 230 -26.92 20.76 16.96
C ALA A 230 -26.61 22.19 16.50
N GLU A 231 -26.24 23.08 17.41
CA GLU A 231 -25.87 24.49 17.18
C GLU A 231 -24.46 24.63 16.59
N GLY A 232 -23.66 23.53 16.63
CA GLY A 232 -22.29 23.52 16.13
C GLY A 232 -21.23 23.79 17.19
N ASP A 233 -21.58 23.73 18.48
CA ASP A 233 -20.63 23.90 19.57
C ASP A 233 -19.90 22.58 19.88
N ILE A 234 -18.61 22.69 20.23
CA ILE A 234 -17.82 21.52 20.60
C ILE A 234 -18.21 21.04 21.99
N VAL A 235 -18.89 19.92 22.06
CA VAL A 235 -19.27 19.27 23.31
C VAL A 235 -18.12 18.43 23.87
N TYR A 236 -17.36 17.81 23.00
CA TYR A 236 -16.16 17.07 23.36
C TYR A 236 -15.14 17.05 22.21
N ALA A 237 -13.90 17.38 22.54
CA ALA A 237 -12.73 17.13 21.70
C ALA A 237 -11.52 16.86 22.58
N LYS A 238 -10.65 15.91 22.14
CA LYS A 238 -9.51 15.43 22.95
C LYS A 238 -8.52 16.50 23.39
N LYS A 239 -8.41 17.61 22.65
CA LYS A 239 -7.40 18.66 22.87
C LYS A 239 -7.99 20.04 23.19
N TYR A 240 -9.31 20.19 23.24
CA TYR A 240 -9.92 21.50 23.36
C TYR A 240 -10.83 21.62 24.54
N PRO A 241 -10.84 22.79 25.22
CA PRO A 241 -11.83 23.10 26.25
C PRO A 241 -13.23 23.15 25.63
N GLN A 242 -14.23 22.82 26.44
CA GLN A 242 -15.65 22.88 26.08
C GLN A 242 -16.09 24.29 25.72
N GLY A 243 -17.08 24.45 24.86
CA GLY A 243 -17.70 25.72 24.52
C GLY A 243 -16.93 26.57 23.50
N LEU A 244 -15.88 26.03 22.85
CA LEU A 244 -15.29 26.68 21.70
C LEU A 244 -16.25 26.62 20.53
N GLN A 245 -16.73 27.77 20.08
CA GLN A 245 -17.51 27.88 18.86
C GLN A 245 -16.65 27.40 17.68
N SER A 246 -17.31 26.81 16.69
CA SER A 246 -16.70 26.25 15.48
C SER A 246 -15.85 27.25 14.66
N GLU A 247 -15.79 28.52 15.04
CA GLU A 247 -14.92 29.55 14.47
C GLU A 247 -13.42 29.31 14.70
N ALA A 248 -13.06 28.42 15.64
CA ALA A 248 -11.70 27.93 15.81
C ALA A 248 -11.26 26.98 14.68
N PHE A 249 -12.16 26.59 13.83
CA PHE A 249 -11.87 25.81 12.64
C PHE A 249 -11.65 26.75 11.45
N ASP A 250 -10.51 26.65 10.80
CA ASP A 250 -10.14 27.45 9.65
C ASP A 250 -11.20 27.37 8.51
N THR A 251 -11.25 28.35 7.66
CA THR A 251 -12.26 28.81 6.69
C THR A 251 -13.05 27.76 5.88
N ASN A 252 -12.69 26.48 5.84
CA ASN A 252 -13.42 25.45 5.11
C ASN A 252 -14.55 24.76 5.88
N ILE A 253 -14.78 25.14 7.14
CA ILE A 253 -15.81 24.51 7.98
C ILE A 253 -17.20 25.06 7.72
N THR A 254 -17.33 26.24 7.18
CA THR A 254 -18.65 26.75 6.79
C THR A 254 -19.33 25.81 5.78
N GLU A 255 -18.58 25.30 4.79
CA GLU A 255 -19.09 24.27 3.85
C GLU A 255 -19.39 22.94 4.56
N ILE A 256 -18.55 22.54 5.54
CA ILE A 256 -18.77 21.31 6.30
C ILE A 256 -19.98 21.49 7.24
N LYS A 257 -20.18 22.65 7.86
CA LYS A 257 -21.38 22.99 8.65
C LYS A 257 -22.65 22.92 7.80
N GLU A 258 -22.66 23.51 6.62
CA GLU A 258 -23.79 23.44 5.71
C GLU A 258 -24.10 21.99 5.29
N GLN A 259 -23.06 21.19 5.06
CA GLN A 259 -23.21 19.77 4.75
C GLN A 259 -23.62 18.93 5.96
N MET A 260 -23.14 19.27 7.17
CA MET A 260 -23.59 18.66 8.43
C MET A 260 -25.05 18.98 8.73
N SER A 261 -25.52 20.16 8.33
CA SER A 261 -26.92 20.61 8.48
C SER A 261 -27.84 20.07 7.39
N SER A 262 -27.30 19.66 6.25
CA SER A 262 -28.10 19.04 5.18
C SER A 262 -28.32 17.56 5.47
N ASP A 263 -29.53 17.07 5.27
CA ASP A 263 -30.01 15.69 5.50
C ASP A 263 -29.34 14.60 4.60
N LYS A 264 -28.16 14.88 4.04
CA LYS A 264 -27.43 13.93 3.20
C LYS A 264 -26.75 12.88 4.07
N THR A 265 -27.39 11.74 4.13
CA THR A 265 -27.01 10.52 4.84
C THR A 265 -25.71 9.87 4.35
N GLU A 266 -25.09 10.36 3.29
CA GLU A 266 -23.84 9.79 2.77
C GLU A 266 -22.62 10.46 3.44
N SER A 267 -21.86 9.63 4.13
CA SER A 267 -20.58 9.99 4.71
C SER A 267 -19.60 10.40 3.63
N GLN A 268 -19.41 11.69 3.48
CA GLN A 268 -18.34 12.23 2.67
C GLN A 268 -17.12 12.49 3.55
N ILE A 269 -15.94 12.13 3.06
CA ILE A 269 -14.69 12.50 3.73
C ILE A 269 -14.24 13.83 3.19
N HIS A 270 -14.15 14.79 4.11
CA HIS A 270 -13.68 16.14 3.84
C HIS A 270 -12.23 16.29 4.28
N SER A 271 -11.47 17.11 3.56
CA SER A 271 -10.14 17.51 4.01
C SER A 271 -10.20 18.96 4.49
N TYR A 272 -9.63 19.24 5.64
CA TYR A 272 -9.58 20.56 6.22
C TYR A 272 -8.22 20.82 6.90
N MET A 273 -7.96 22.07 7.22
CA MET A 273 -6.75 22.45 7.97
C MET A 273 -7.09 22.55 9.46
N TRP A 274 -6.29 21.88 10.28
CA TRP A 274 -6.40 21.91 11.73
C TRP A 274 -5.03 22.18 12.33
N GLU A 275 -4.88 23.27 13.08
CA GLU A 275 -3.59 23.70 13.63
C GLU A 275 -2.44 23.72 12.59
N GLY A 276 -2.72 24.14 11.36
CA GLY A 276 -1.74 24.16 10.27
C GLY A 276 -1.41 22.78 9.68
N LYS A 277 -2.12 21.72 10.09
CA LYS A 277 -1.99 20.36 9.53
C LYS A 277 -3.22 20.00 8.73
N LYS A 278 -2.98 19.35 7.59
CA LYS A 278 -4.08 18.78 6.79
C LYS A 278 -4.65 17.57 7.49
N CYS A 279 -5.96 17.60 7.76
CA CYS A 279 -6.71 16.51 8.37
C CYS A 279 -7.81 16.01 7.45
N LEU A 280 -8.18 14.74 7.62
CA LEU A 280 -9.35 14.12 7.01
C LEU A 280 -10.42 13.96 8.08
N LEU A 281 -11.67 14.20 7.69
CA LEU A 281 -12.82 14.21 8.57
C LEU A 281 -13.94 13.35 7.98
N ALA A 282 -14.49 12.46 8.82
CA ALA A 282 -15.73 11.74 8.57
C ALA A 282 -16.74 12.13 9.66
N PHE A 283 -18.00 12.33 9.33
CA PHE A 283 -19.02 12.67 10.31
C PHE A 283 -20.32 11.89 10.12
N ARG A 284 -21.08 11.78 11.22
CA ARG A 284 -22.45 11.26 11.25
C ARG A 284 -23.30 12.05 12.21
N ARG A 285 -24.48 12.43 11.72
CA ARG A 285 -25.50 13.01 12.58
C ARG A 285 -26.13 11.93 13.44
N LEU A 286 -26.28 12.23 14.73
CA LEU A 286 -26.91 11.37 15.71
C LEU A 286 -28.42 11.65 15.77
N GLN A 287 -29.16 10.75 16.42
CA GLN A 287 -30.61 10.84 16.58
C GLN A 287 -31.05 12.14 17.31
N ASN A 288 -30.22 12.64 18.21
CA ASN A 288 -30.46 13.88 18.98
C ASN A 288 -29.90 15.13 18.30
N GLU A 289 -29.70 15.09 16.97
CA GLU A 289 -29.17 16.17 16.15
C GLU A 289 -27.69 16.57 16.41
N MET A 290 -27.06 16.01 17.44
CA MET A 290 -25.60 16.14 17.61
C MET A 290 -24.87 15.45 16.47
N THR A 291 -23.61 15.82 16.27
CA THR A 291 -22.77 15.22 15.21
C THR A 291 -21.55 14.58 15.83
N LEU A 292 -21.36 13.30 15.52
CA LEU A 292 -20.12 12.58 15.79
C LEU A 292 -19.15 12.79 14.62
N ILE A 293 -17.96 13.28 14.91
CA ILE A 293 -16.90 13.54 13.94
C ILE A 293 -15.70 12.67 14.27
N ILE A 294 -15.14 11.99 13.26
CA ILE A 294 -13.85 11.32 13.34
C ILE A 294 -12.84 12.11 12.54
N ASN A 295 -11.72 12.41 13.16
CA ASN A 295 -10.64 13.22 12.63
C ASN A 295 -9.33 12.43 12.60
N VAL A 296 -8.62 12.42 11.46
CA VAL A 296 -7.32 11.74 11.26
C VAL A 296 -6.37 12.69 10.53
N SER A 297 -5.12 12.78 11.00
CA SER A 297 -4.09 13.55 10.30
C SER A 297 -3.77 12.94 8.94
N ALA A 298 -3.75 13.78 7.89
CA ALA A 298 -3.32 13.33 6.56
C ALA A 298 -1.85 12.87 6.55
N ASP A 299 -1.02 13.39 7.45
CA ASP A 299 0.38 12.99 7.58
C ASP A 299 0.52 11.54 8.03
N GLU A 300 -0.40 11.05 8.85
CA GLU A 300 -0.41 9.65 9.31
C GLU A 300 -0.69 8.69 8.14
N ILE A 301 -1.68 9.01 7.33
CA ILE A 301 -2.00 8.25 6.12
C ILE A 301 -0.85 8.31 5.12
N ASN A 302 -0.25 9.49 4.95
CA ASN A 302 0.89 9.69 4.07
C ASN A 302 2.16 8.99 4.59
N ARG A 303 2.34 8.83 5.91
CA ARG A 303 3.48 8.13 6.51
C ARG A 303 3.56 6.67 6.02
N THR A 304 2.43 5.96 6.01
CA THR A 304 2.37 4.60 5.46
C THR A 304 2.73 4.59 3.97
N THR A 305 2.20 5.55 3.21
CA THR A 305 2.55 5.71 1.80
C THR A 305 4.04 5.99 1.61
N ASN A 306 4.63 6.89 2.40
CA ASN A 306 6.05 7.22 2.33
C ASN A 306 6.96 6.03 2.68
N GLN A 307 6.58 5.21 3.64
CA GLN A 307 7.29 3.96 3.95
C GLN A 307 7.31 3.01 2.76
N LEU A 308 6.18 2.84 2.07
CA LEU A 308 6.12 2.03 0.85
C LEU A 308 6.97 2.62 -0.28
N VAL A 309 6.97 3.95 -0.45
CA VAL A 309 7.86 4.64 -1.42
C VAL A 309 9.32 4.29 -1.15
N ILE A 310 9.76 4.40 0.10
CA ILE A 310 11.14 4.09 0.50
C ILE A 310 11.46 2.60 0.24
N GLN A 311 10.56 1.68 0.58
CA GLN A 311 10.74 0.25 0.32
C GLN A 311 10.84 -0.03 -1.18
N CYS A 312 9.98 0.56 -2.00
CA CYS A 312 10.05 0.43 -3.46
C CYS A 312 11.37 0.98 -4.03
N LEU A 313 11.86 2.11 -3.53
CA LEU A 313 13.15 2.67 -3.94
C LEU A 313 14.32 1.76 -3.56
N LEU A 314 14.30 1.15 -2.37
CA LEU A 314 15.33 0.19 -1.95
C LEU A 314 15.32 -1.08 -2.81
N ILE A 315 14.16 -1.62 -3.14
CA ILE A 315 14.02 -2.77 -4.04
C ILE A 315 14.54 -2.42 -5.44
N LEU A 316 14.20 -1.25 -5.94
CA LEU A 316 14.68 -0.76 -7.23
C LEU A 316 16.20 -0.61 -7.25
N ALA A 317 16.79 -0.02 -6.21
CA ALA A 317 18.24 0.12 -6.06
C ALA A 317 18.95 -1.25 -5.99
N ALA A 318 18.40 -2.20 -5.23
CA ALA A 318 18.93 -3.56 -5.16
C ALA A 318 18.84 -4.28 -6.51
N GLY A 319 17.72 -4.16 -7.22
CA GLY A 319 17.54 -4.71 -8.56
C GLY A 319 18.53 -4.13 -9.59
N LEU A 320 18.78 -2.83 -9.52
CA LEU A 320 19.76 -2.16 -10.37
C LEU A 320 21.19 -2.65 -10.09
N THR A 321 21.57 -2.81 -8.83
CA THR A 321 22.91 -3.31 -8.47
C THR A 321 23.13 -4.74 -8.95
N VAL A 322 22.16 -5.62 -8.75
CA VAL A 322 22.22 -7.01 -9.24
C VAL A 322 22.31 -7.04 -10.76
N SER A 323 21.47 -6.26 -11.45
CA SER A 323 21.47 -6.15 -12.91
C SER A 323 22.82 -5.69 -13.45
N LEU A 324 23.42 -4.67 -12.82
CA LEU A 324 24.74 -4.16 -13.21
C LEU A 324 25.82 -5.24 -13.06
N VAL A 325 25.85 -5.96 -11.94
CA VAL A 325 26.81 -7.03 -11.67
C VAL A 325 26.69 -8.15 -12.71
N VAL A 326 25.46 -8.59 -12.97
CA VAL A 326 25.19 -9.65 -13.98
C VAL A 326 25.59 -9.19 -15.38
N SER A 327 25.22 -7.97 -15.75
CA SER A 327 25.54 -7.37 -17.05
C SER A 327 27.04 -7.26 -17.29
N VAL A 328 27.78 -6.80 -16.27
CA VAL A 328 29.26 -6.69 -16.35
C VAL A 328 29.91 -8.06 -16.48
N ARG A 329 29.45 -9.07 -15.73
CA ARG A 329 29.98 -10.45 -15.81
C ARG A 329 29.71 -11.07 -17.18
N LEU A 330 28.46 -11.05 -17.64
CA LEU A 330 28.08 -11.61 -18.94
C LEU A 330 28.85 -10.95 -20.09
N THR A 331 28.90 -9.61 -20.09
CA THR A 331 29.62 -8.88 -21.14
C THR A 331 31.12 -9.11 -21.07
N GLY A 332 31.68 -9.30 -19.86
CA GLY A 332 33.11 -9.65 -19.68
C GLY A 332 33.48 -10.99 -20.28
N ASN A 333 32.66 -12.02 -20.06
CA ASN A 333 32.87 -13.36 -20.62
C ASN A 333 32.76 -13.36 -22.14
N LEU A 334 31.72 -12.74 -22.70
CA LEU A 334 31.56 -12.59 -24.15
C LEU A 334 32.74 -11.87 -24.79
N LYS A 335 33.21 -10.79 -24.16
CA LYS A 335 34.39 -10.03 -24.66
C LYS A 335 35.63 -10.90 -24.72
N LYS A 336 35.93 -11.67 -23.66
CA LYS A 336 37.10 -12.55 -23.58
C LYS A 336 37.07 -13.60 -24.70
N SER A 337 35.95 -14.25 -24.91
CA SER A 337 35.78 -15.26 -25.96
C SER A 337 35.94 -14.69 -27.36
N LEU A 338 35.33 -13.52 -27.65
CA LEU A 338 35.45 -12.85 -28.94
C LEU A 338 36.89 -12.35 -29.24
N ILE A 339 37.60 -11.84 -28.23
CA ILE A 339 38.99 -11.38 -28.37
C ILE A 339 39.88 -12.61 -28.75
N ASN A 340 39.74 -13.71 -28.01
CA ASN A 340 40.52 -14.91 -28.28
C ASN A 340 40.29 -15.44 -29.70
N LEU A 341 39.03 -15.49 -30.14
CA LEU A 341 38.69 -15.92 -31.51
C LEU A 341 39.25 -14.95 -32.56
N THR A 342 39.18 -13.66 -32.34
CA THR A 342 39.74 -12.67 -33.28
C THR A 342 41.24 -12.78 -33.39
N GLN A 343 41.95 -12.95 -32.27
CA GLN A 343 43.41 -13.18 -32.28
C GLN A 343 43.77 -14.50 -32.98
N SER A 344 43.02 -15.56 -32.73
CA SER A 344 43.26 -16.84 -33.44
C SER A 344 43.04 -16.72 -34.96
N ALA A 345 41.97 -15.97 -35.35
CA ALA A 345 41.74 -15.71 -36.79
C ALA A 345 42.85 -14.82 -37.42
N GLU A 346 43.36 -13.86 -36.67
CA GLU A 346 44.49 -13.04 -37.15
C GLU A 346 45.77 -13.86 -37.32
N GLU A 347 46.11 -14.78 -36.41
CA GLU A 347 47.25 -15.70 -36.55
C GLU A 347 47.09 -16.63 -37.73
N LEU A 348 45.87 -17.14 -37.95
CA LEU A 348 45.55 -17.96 -39.13
C LEU A 348 45.78 -17.17 -40.42
N SER A 349 45.43 -15.87 -40.46
CA SER A 349 45.62 -15.01 -41.62
C SER A 349 47.10 -14.77 -41.94
N LYS A 350 47.97 -14.84 -40.93
CA LYS A 350 49.42 -14.72 -41.05
C LYS A 350 50.10 -16.01 -41.47
N GLY A 351 49.32 -17.10 -41.68
CA GLY A 351 49.82 -18.42 -42.06
C GLY A 351 50.17 -19.35 -40.90
N ASN A 352 49.91 -18.95 -39.68
CA ASN A 352 50.12 -19.84 -38.53
C ASN A 352 48.86 -20.70 -38.28
N TYR A 353 48.83 -21.90 -38.87
CA TYR A 353 47.67 -22.80 -38.78
C TYR A 353 47.73 -23.71 -37.57
N ASN A 354 48.77 -23.68 -36.75
CA ASN A 354 48.92 -24.52 -35.57
C ASN A 354 48.50 -23.79 -34.27
N VAL A 355 47.51 -22.90 -34.39
CA VAL A 355 46.95 -22.14 -33.26
C VAL A 355 45.92 -23.01 -32.51
N ALA A 356 46.06 -23.09 -31.18
CA ALA A 356 45.04 -23.70 -30.34
C ALA A 356 43.82 -22.79 -30.22
N ILE A 357 42.76 -23.07 -30.97
CA ILE A 357 41.49 -22.34 -30.89
C ILE A 357 40.64 -23.06 -29.86
N SER A 358 40.65 -22.54 -28.60
CA SER A 358 39.82 -23.06 -27.50
C SER A 358 38.80 -22.02 -27.08
N CYS A 359 37.54 -22.43 -27.00
CA CYS A 359 36.46 -21.68 -26.40
C CYS A 359 35.57 -22.68 -25.61
N GLU A 360 35.45 -22.45 -24.30
CA GLU A 360 34.68 -23.33 -23.42
C GLU A 360 33.17 -22.98 -23.42
N SER A 361 32.70 -22.25 -24.43
CA SER A 361 31.28 -21.89 -24.53
C SER A 361 30.51 -22.98 -25.33
N ASN A 362 29.28 -23.30 -24.85
CA ASN A 362 28.37 -24.23 -25.52
C ASN A 362 27.32 -23.49 -26.38
N ASP A 363 27.54 -22.22 -26.68
CA ASP A 363 26.67 -21.35 -27.46
C ASP A 363 27.18 -21.18 -28.92
N GLU A 364 26.65 -20.21 -29.65
CA GLU A 364 27.03 -19.87 -31.01
C GLU A 364 28.52 -19.49 -31.12
N ILE A 365 29.10 -18.94 -30.04
CA ILE A 365 30.51 -18.58 -29.97
C ILE A 365 31.38 -19.86 -29.92
N GLY A 366 30.96 -20.84 -29.13
CA GLY A 366 31.62 -22.14 -29.08
C GLY A 366 31.54 -22.89 -30.43
N MET A 367 30.39 -22.81 -31.11
CA MET A 367 30.22 -23.37 -32.46
C MET A 367 31.16 -22.68 -33.48
N LEU A 368 31.25 -21.34 -33.41
CA LEU A 368 32.16 -20.57 -34.26
C LEU A 368 33.62 -20.96 -34.02
N ALA A 369 34.03 -21.12 -32.76
CA ALA A 369 35.37 -21.56 -32.39
C ALA A 369 35.71 -22.95 -32.98
N LYS A 370 34.77 -23.90 -32.88
CA LYS A 370 34.93 -25.25 -33.43
C LYS A 370 35.06 -25.20 -34.95
N THR A 371 34.17 -24.48 -35.62
CA THR A 371 34.21 -24.36 -37.09
C THR A 371 35.51 -23.71 -37.57
N LEU A 372 35.98 -22.64 -36.87
CA LEU A 372 37.26 -22.00 -37.18
C LEU A 372 38.44 -22.95 -36.97
N SER A 373 38.42 -23.79 -35.91
CA SER A 373 39.45 -24.81 -35.66
C SER A 373 39.47 -25.91 -36.73
N GLU A 374 38.31 -26.33 -37.18
CA GLU A 374 38.19 -27.32 -38.25
C GLU A 374 38.68 -26.76 -39.60
N ALA A 375 38.35 -25.50 -39.91
CA ALA A 375 38.86 -24.80 -41.07
C ALA A 375 40.39 -24.68 -41.05
N ALA A 376 40.95 -24.28 -39.89
CA ALA A 376 42.40 -24.17 -39.69
C ALA A 376 43.12 -25.51 -39.98
N LYS A 377 42.60 -26.62 -39.39
CA LYS A 377 43.15 -27.96 -39.62
C LYS A 377 43.07 -28.36 -41.08
N THR A 378 42.00 -28.01 -41.77
CA THR A 378 41.81 -28.36 -43.20
C THR A 378 42.80 -27.58 -44.07
N VAL A 379 42.98 -26.29 -43.78
CA VAL A 379 43.96 -25.49 -44.52
C VAL A 379 45.39 -25.99 -44.26
N ASP A 380 45.77 -26.27 -43.00
CA ASP A 380 47.07 -26.84 -42.67
C ASP A 380 47.34 -28.15 -43.43
N LYS A 381 46.37 -29.06 -43.40
CA LYS A 381 46.48 -30.35 -44.14
C LYS A 381 46.62 -30.13 -45.65
N SER A 382 45.88 -29.18 -46.21
CA SER A 382 45.98 -28.84 -47.64
C SER A 382 47.34 -28.23 -47.97
N ASN A 383 47.84 -27.31 -47.15
CA ASN A 383 49.17 -26.72 -47.35
C ASN A 383 50.31 -27.74 -47.27
N ARG A 384 50.26 -28.67 -46.28
CA ARG A 384 51.22 -29.77 -46.19
C ARG A 384 51.17 -30.66 -47.42
N ARG A 385 49.96 -30.91 -47.93
CA ARG A 385 49.82 -31.71 -49.18
C ARG A 385 50.37 -30.97 -50.38
N ILE A 386 50.09 -29.68 -50.52
CA ILE A 386 50.61 -28.87 -51.62
C ILE A 386 52.13 -28.82 -51.55
N ASN A 387 52.72 -28.56 -50.38
CA ASN A 387 54.18 -28.53 -50.19
C ASN A 387 54.82 -29.88 -50.54
N ARG A 388 54.17 -30.97 -50.10
CA ARG A 388 54.66 -32.35 -50.47
C ARG A 388 54.65 -32.59 -52.00
N LEU A 389 53.54 -32.18 -52.65
CA LEU A 389 53.45 -32.33 -54.11
C LEU A 389 54.42 -31.40 -54.87
N ALA A 390 54.66 -30.21 -54.37
CA ALA A 390 55.55 -29.23 -54.99
C ALA A 390 57.04 -29.59 -54.85
N TYR A 391 57.42 -30.16 -53.67
CA TYR A 391 58.84 -30.32 -53.30
C TYR A 391 59.34 -31.77 -53.18
N THR A 392 58.43 -32.75 -53.27
CA THR A 392 58.81 -34.20 -53.11
C THR A 392 58.47 -35.02 -54.36
N ASP A 393 59.34 -35.88 -54.77
CA ASP A 393 59.13 -36.84 -55.85
C ASP A 393 58.22 -37.95 -55.39
N SER A 394 57.19 -38.27 -56.17
CA SER A 394 56.13 -39.19 -55.80
C SER A 394 56.57 -40.65 -55.74
N LEU A 395 57.58 -41.02 -56.48
CA LEU A 395 58.09 -42.43 -56.57
C LEU A 395 59.08 -42.66 -55.42
N THR A 396 59.99 -41.78 -55.19
CA THR A 396 61.14 -41.95 -54.31
C THR A 396 60.89 -41.32 -52.90
N GLY A 397 59.98 -40.40 -52.82
CA GLY A 397 59.74 -39.60 -51.58
C GLY A 397 60.95 -38.76 -51.15
N LEU A 398 61.95 -38.59 -52.05
CA LEU A 398 63.03 -37.66 -51.92
C LEU A 398 62.60 -36.25 -52.39
N ASN A 399 63.37 -35.26 -52.05
CA ASN A 399 63.14 -33.90 -52.59
C ASN A 399 63.32 -33.92 -54.13
N ASN A 400 62.35 -33.30 -54.81
CA ASN A 400 62.37 -33.26 -56.28
C ASN A 400 63.30 -32.13 -56.77
N ARG A 401 63.48 -32.11 -58.15
CA ARG A 401 64.30 -31.08 -58.79
C ARG A 401 63.89 -29.65 -58.44
N HIS A 402 62.58 -29.40 -58.23
CA HIS A 402 62.11 -28.05 -57.93
C HIS A 402 62.60 -27.60 -56.51
N PHE A 403 62.54 -28.48 -55.54
CA PHE A 403 63.14 -28.24 -54.22
C PHE A 403 64.61 -27.93 -54.28
N PHE A 404 65.37 -28.74 -55.06
CA PHE A 404 66.80 -28.47 -55.19
C PHE A 404 67.14 -27.17 -55.85
N THR A 405 66.38 -26.73 -56.87
CA THR A 405 66.55 -25.43 -57.51
C THR A 405 66.25 -24.30 -56.56
N GLN A 406 65.18 -24.40 -55.82
CA GLN A 406 64.80 -23.42 -54.83
C GLN A 406 65.82 -23.34 -53.67
N PHE A 407 66.24 -24.50 -53.17
CA PHE A 407 67.26 -24.60 -52.15
C PHE A 407 68.57 -23.92 -52.55
N CYS A 408 69.03 -24.14 -53.79
CA CYS A 408 70.21 -23.47 -54.30
C CYS A 408 70.04 -21.94 -54.43
N ALA A 409 68.87 -21.46 -54.86
CA ALA A 409 68.56 -20.05 -54.99
C ALA A 409 68.48 -19.37 -53.60
N ASP A 410 67.83 -19.99 -52.63
CA ASP A 410 67.69 -19.44 -51.29
C ASP A 410 69.04 -19.40 -50.53
N HIS A 411 70.03 -20.16 -50.97
CA HIS A 411 71.32 -20.27 -50.35
C HIS A 411 72.42 -19.71 -51.26
N GLU A 412 72.09 -18.98 -52.30
CA GLU A 412 73.04 -18.31 -53.21
C GLU A 412 73.78 -17.22 -52.42
N GLY A 413 75.10 -17.38 -52.30
CA GLY A 413 75.99 -16.45 -51.58
C GLY A 413 76.42 -16.93 -50.17
N LEU A 414 75.95 -18.05 -49.66
CA LEU A 414 76.49 -18.63 -48.46
C LEU A 414 77.80 -19.35 -48.78
N LYS A 415 78.93 -18.92 -48.17
CA LYS A 415 80.18 -19.64 -48.23
C LYS A 415 80.11 -20.95 -47.42
N TYR A 416 79.73 -22.02 -48.12
CA TYR A 416 79.74 -23.35 -47.49
C TYR A 416 81.18 -23.86 -47.31
N ARG A 417 81.65 -23.81 -46.10
CA ARG A 417 82.87 -24.52 -45.71
C ARG A 417 82.49 -26.00 -45.44
N ASN A 418 83.14 -26.96 -46.14
CA ASN A 418 82.99 -28.41 -45.97
C ASN A 418 81.68 -28.99 -46.50
N THR A 419 81.16 -28.48 -47.63
CA THR A 419 80.00 -29.07 -48.30
C THR A 419 80.47 -29.89 -49.53
N GLY A 420 80.07 -31.11 -49.61
CA GLY A 420 80.29 -31.98 -50.78
C GLY A 420 79.02 -32.21 -51.58
N VAL A 421 79.08 -32.27 -52.88
CA VAL A 421 77.94 -32.65 -53.74
C VAL A 421 78.22 -34.04 -54.31
N LEU A 422 77.28 -34.93 -54.08
CA LEU A 422 77.38 -36.29 -54.63
C LEU A 422 76.33 -36.48 -55.75
N PHE A 423 76.80 -36.80 -56.94
CA PHE A 423 75.94 -37.18 -58.05
C PHE A 423 75.97 -38.69 -58.18
N CYS A 424 74.76 -39.28 -58.17
CA CYS A 424 74.59 -40.70 -58.29
C CYS A 424 73.72 -41.06 -59.55
N ASP A 425 74.11 -42.08 -60.28
CA ASP A 425 73.34 -42.58 -61.38
C ASP A 425 73.13 -44.13 -61.21
N ILE A 426 71.95 -44.59 -61.62
CA ILE A 426 71.61 -46.01 -61.48
C ILE A 426 71.96 -46.75 -62.78
N ASN A 427 73.03 -47.49 -62.71
CA ASN A 427 73.47 -48.30 -63.85
C ASN A 427 72.51 -49.42 -64.20
N GLY A 428 72.17 -49.62 -65.47
CA GLY A 428 71.37 -50.69 -65.93
C GLY A 428 69.83 -50.55 -65.76
N LEU A 429 69.35 -49.35 -65.36
CA LEU A 429 67.92 -49.07 -65.23
C LEU A 429 67.11 -49.41 -66.50
N LYS A 430 67.63 -49.02 -67.69
CA LYS A 430 67.02 -49.34 -69.00
C LYS A 430 66.89 -50.85 -69.22
N ARG A 431 67.94 -51.62 -68.98
CA ARG A 431 67.94 -53.08 -69.10
C ARG A 431 66.92 -53.70 -68.12
N THR A 432 66.79 -53.23 -66.89
CA THR A 432 65.80 -53.69 -65.92
C THR A 432 64.37 -53.41 -66.40
N ASN A 433 64.12 -52.25 -66.98
CA ASN A 433 62.82 -51.87 -67.57
C ASN A 433 62.46 -52.79 -68.78
N ASP A 434 63.44 -52.98 -69.70
CA ASP A 434 63.21 -53.74 -70.88
C ASP A 434 63.04 -55.27 -70.61
N SER A 435 63.66 -55.80 -69.53
CA SER A 435 63.57 -57.21 -69.16
C SER A 435 62.48 -57.54 -68.18
N HIS A 436 62.04 -56.64 -67.29
CA HIS A 436 61.15 -56.93 -66.18
C HIS A 436 60.02 -55.90 -66.02
N GLY A 437 59.90 -55.00 -66.99
CA GLY A 437 58.84 -53.99 -67.01
C GLY A 437 59.13 -52.78 -66.14
N HIS A 438 58.42 -51.66 -66.40
CA HIS A 438 58.58 -50.39 -65.69
C HIS A 438 58.38 -50.45 -64.16
N GLU A 439 57.50 -51.32 -63.69
CA GLU A 439 57.32 -51.54 -62.25
C GLU A 439 58.57 -52.10 -61.55
N ALA A 440 59.40 -52.86 -62.24
CA ALA A 440 60.68 -53.37 -61.72
C ALA A 440 61.74 -52.26 -61.66
N GLY A 441 61.71 -51.34 -62.61
CA GLY A 441 62.57 -50.17 -62.63
C GLY A 441 62.16 -49.16 -61.54
N ASP A 442 60.86 -48.94 -61.37
CA ASP A 442 60.35 -48.09 -60.32
C ASP A 442 60.73 -48.58 -58.92
N ARG A 443 60.65 -49.96 -58.72
CA ARG A 443 61.12 -50.56 -57.45
C ARG A 443 62.63 -50.35 -57.24
N LEU A 444 63.42 -50.48 -58.33
CA LEU A 444 64.86 -50.27 -58.27
C LEU A 444 65.20 -48.82 -57.87
N ILE A 445 64.52 -47.79 -58.45
CA ILE A 445 64.66 -46.42 -58.14
C ILE A 445 64.25 -46.10 -56.69
N ALA A 446 63.08 -46.64 -56.26
CA ALA A 446 62.59 -46.45 -54.88
C ALA A 446 63.56 -47.12 -53.88
N THR A 447 64.05 -48.36 -54.13
CA THR A 447 65.01 -49.02 -53.27
C THR A 447 66.31 -48.21 -53.11
N PHE A 448 66.84 -47.65 -54.22
CA PHE A 448 68.01 -46.85 -54.23
C PHE A 448 67.76 -45.54 -53.40
N ALA A 449 66.64 -44.91 -53.57
CA ALA A 449 66.22 -43.71 -52.77
C ALA A 449 66.18 -44.00 -51.28
N ASP A 450 65.64 -45.17 -50.89
CA ASP A 450 65.57 -45.58 -49.48
C ASP A 450 66.99 -45.84 -48.90
N ILE A 451 67.90 -46.39 -49.68
CA ILE A 451 69.31 -46.55 -49.27
C ILE A 451 69.93 -45.14 -49.04
N LEU A 452 69.70 -44.23 -49.95
CA LEU A 452 70.18 -42.83 -49.77
C LEU A 452 69.62 -42.18 -48.54
N LYS A 453 68.30 -42.27 -48.29
CA LYS A 453 67.66 -41.72 -47.05
C LYS A 453 68.27 -42.30 -45.78
N ASN A 454 68.58 -43.59 -45.78
CA ASN A 454 69.11 -44.28 -44.58
C ASN A 454 70.62 -44.00 -44.35
N LYS A 455 71.36 -43.63 -45.41
CA LYS A 455 72.81 -43.35 -45.32
C LYS A 455 73.10 -41.86 -45.12
N PHE A 456 72.23 -41.01 -45.65
CA PHE A 456 72.30 -39.51 -45.56
C PHE A 456 71.02 -38.96 -45.10
N PRO A 457 70.68 -39.02 -43.73
CA PRO A 457 69.46 -38.61 -43.13
C PRO A 457 69.23 -37.06 -43.14
#